data_399ee933f75ffc0a898675af0ba39785
#
_entry.id   399ee933f75ffc0a898675af0ba39785
#
_cell.length_a   1.000
_cell.length_b   1.000
_cell.length_c   1.000
_cell.angle_alpha   90.00
_cell.angle_beta   90.00
_cell.angle_gamma   90.00
#
_symmetry.space_group_name_H-M   'P 1'
#
loop_
_entity.id
_entity.type
_entity.pdbx_description
1 polymer ?
#
loop_
_entity_poly.entity_id
_entity_poly.type
_entity_poly.pdbx_seq_one_letter_code
_entity_poly.pdbx_strand_id
1 'polypeptide(L)'
;ERPDALWGFLAVIVGVGLTTLFLYPLKEVAPAISAGVVYLIPVLLISAFWGLWFGLGSAVCGTLAFNFFHIEPTGRLTVTDPENLVALTVFLIASILTSTLAEMLRSQAVEADQRRLEANITADMARILLGGQSLAEALPAASSKFSEDLGLKRARISAAADPTPAPDMVTIGLGDGIEQVIEMPRAARKQTVDWTRERLAPSIGAVVKVAVTRDRLQEQAIEAGALRRSDVMKTALIRSVSHDLRSPLAAIIASGEAMNEAGRDDAERREMSDAVVAEATRLSRLVDNLLDLSRLESGAADPATDWCSVEEVIDSAADQARESNPSAPVNVSMEAGLP
;
A
#
# COMPACT_ATOMS: atom_id res chain seq x y z
N GLU A 1 -23.58 -18.16 -11.19
CA GLU A 1 -23.69 -19.62 -11.29
C GLU A 1 -24.78 -19.93 -12.34
N ARG A 2 -24.50 -20.89 -13.25
CA ARG A 2 -25.55 -21.37 -14.14
C ARG A 2 -26.45 -22.30 -13.33
N PRO A 3 -27.78 -22.18 -13.44
CA PRO A 3 -28.69 -23.12 -12.81
C PRO A 3 -28.42 -24.56 -13.34
N ASP A 4 -28.76 -25.57 -12.52
CA ASP A 4 -28.54 -26.96 -12.87
C ASP A 4 -29.09 -27.32 -14.25
N ALA A 5 -28.38 -28.19 -14.96
CA ALA A 5 -28.77 -28.62 -16.31
C ALA A 5 -30.18 -29.20 -16.39
N LEU A 6 -30.62 -29.86 -15.32
CA LEU A 6 -32.01 -30.40 -15.24
C LEU A 6 -33.08 -29.30 -15.34
N TRP A 7 -32.84 -28.18 -14.67
CA TRP A 7 -33.72 -27.01 -14.78
C TRP A 7 -33.70 -26.38 -16.18
N GLY A 8 -32.52 -26.47 -16.87
CA GLY A 8 -32.41 -26.00 -18.25
C GLY A 8 -33.25 -26.82 -19.21
N PHE A 9 -33.27 -28.14 -19.13
CA PHE A 9 -34.16 -29.02 -19.92
C PHE A 9 -35.62 -28.76 -19.63
N LEU A 10 -35.97 -28.60 -18.33
CA LEU A 10 -37.34 -28.30 -17.94
C LEU A 10 -37.77 -26.93 -18.51
N ALA A 11 -36.92 -25.95 -18.46
CA ALA A 11 -37.19 -24.60 -18.99
C ALA A 11 -37.44 -24.62 -20.52
N VAL A 12 -36.68 -25.42 -21.28
CA VAL A 12 -36.91 -25.60 -22.73
C VAL A 12 -38.30 -26.18 -22.98
N ILE A 13 -38.66 -27.28 -22.30
CA ILE A 13 -39.95 -27.96 -22.49
C ILE A 13 -41.12 -27.03 -22.10
N VAL A 14 -41.01 -26.42 -20.91
CA VAL A 14 -42.06 -25.53 -20.40
C VAL A 14 -42.16 -24.25 -21.24
N GLY A 15 -41.04 -23.63 -21.60
CA GLY A 15 -41.03 -22.40 -22.38
C GLY A 15 -41.62 -22.56 -23.76
N VAL A 16 -41.17 -23.61 -24.49
CA VAL A 16 -41.75 -23.92 -25.83
C VAL A 16 -43.21 -24.36 -25.72
N GLY A 17 -43.53 -25.19 -24.71
CA GLY A 17 -44.92 -25.65 -24.48
C GLY A 17 -45.88 -24.52 -24.15
N LEU A 18 -45.51 -23.62 -23.26
CA LEU A 18 -46.32 -22.43 -22.91
C LEU A 18 -46.52 -21.51 -24.12
N THR A 19 -45.46 -21.29 -24.90
CA THR A 19 -45.57 -20.46 -26.10
C THR A 19 -46.52 -21.11 -27.14
N THR A 20 -46.41 -22.41 -27.33
CA THR A 20 -47.33 -23.16 -28.22
C THR A 20 -48.75 -23.07 -27.73
N LEU A 21 -49.00 -23.28 -26.42
CA LEU A 21 -50.33 -23.20 -25.81
C LEU A 21 -50.95 -21.80 -25.94
N PHE A 22 -50.12 -20.78 -25.75
CA PHE A 22 -50.55 -19.38 -25.87
C PHE A 22 -50.91 -19.01 -27.31
N LEU A 23 -50.16 -19.47 -28.29
CA LEU A 23 -50.37 -19.20 -29.70
C LEU A 23 -51.49 -20.05 -30.33
N TYR A 24 -51.84 -21.17 -29.74
CA TYR A 24 -52.82 -22.10 -30.30
C TYR A 24 -54.17 -21.45 -30.58
N PRO A 25 -54.80 -20.66 -29.66
CA PRO A 25 -56.07 -19.98 -29.92
C PRO A 25 -55.97 -18.80 -30.90
N LEU A 26 -54.75 -18.26 -31.12
CA LEU A 26 -54.51 -17.15 -32.04
C LEU A 26 -54.31 -17.63 -33.50
N LYS A 27 -54.27 -18.93 -33.74
CA LYS A 27 -54.05 -19.53 -35.07
C LYS A 27 -55.03 -19.05 -36.14
N GLU A 28 -56.30 -18.78 -35.75
CA GLU A 28 -57.35 -18.33 -36.66
C GLU A 28 -57.27 -16.83 -36.97
N VAL A 29 -56.56 -16.04 -36.16
CA VAL A 29 -56.54 -14.57 -36.24
C VAL A 29 -55.18 -14.04 -36.72
N ALA A 30 -54.09 -14.74 -36.41
CA ALA A 30 -52.73 -14.28 -36.70
C ALA A 30 -52.09 -15.05 -37.86
N PRO A 31 -51.45 -14.35 -38.83
CA PRO A 31 -50.66 -15.03 -39.87
C PRO A 31 -49.56 -15.89 -39.24
N ALA A 32 -49.34 -17.08 -39.82
CA ALA A 32 -48.33 -18.04 -39.33
C ALA A 32 -46.93 -17.41 -39.14
N ILE A 33 -46.54 -16.50 -40.02
CA ILE A 33 -45.24 -15.79 -39.93
C ILE A 33 -45.10 -14.98 -38.63
N SER A 34 -46.19 -14.31 -38.18
CA SER A 34 -46.20 -13.52 -36.93
C SER A 34 -46.08 -14.41 -35.69
N ALA A 35 -46.65 -15.61 -35.72
CA ALA A 35 -46.58 -16.58 -34.64
C ALA A 35 -45.12 -17.08 -34.42
N GLY A 36 -44.34 -17.23 -35.50
CA GLY A 36 -42.91 -17.61 -35.40
C GLY A 36 -42.07 -16.66 -34.54
N VAL A 37 -42.32 -15.36 -34.60
CA VAL A 37 -41.55 -14.37 -33.84
C VAL A 37 -41.73 -14.55 -32.33
N VAL A 38 -42.88 -14.99 -31.86
CA VAL A 38 -43.17 -15.20 -30.44
C VAL A 38 -42.32 -16.33 -29.85
N TYR A 39 -41.95 -17.34 -30.64
CA TYR A 39 -41.03 -18.40 -30.19
C TYR A 39 -39.61 -17.93 -29.94
N LEU A 40 -39.20 -16.72 -30.39
CA LEU A 40 -37.94 -16.16 -30.06
C LEU A 40 -37.85 -15.76 -28.58
N ILE A 41 -38.96 -15.49 -27.91
CA ILE A 41 -38.98 -15.10 -26.49
C ILE A 41 -38.41 -16.20 -25.59
N PRO A 42 -38.92 -17.45 -25.61
CA PRO A 42 -38.32 -18.52 -24.81
C PRO A 42 -36.88 -18.82 -25.22
N VAL A 43 -36.51 -18.72 -26.49
CA VAL A 43 -35.13 -18.90 -26.95
C VAL A 43 -34.20 -17.87 -26.31
N LEU A 44 -34.60 -16.60 -26.32
CA LEU A 44 -33.83 -15.51 -25.69
C LEU A 44 -33.71 -15.70 -24.18
N LEU A 45 -34.80 -15.96 -23.49
CA LEU A 45 -34.79 -16.15 -22.03
C LEU A 45 -33.93 -17.36 -21.61
N ILE A 46 -34.14 -18.50 -22.29
CA ILE A 46 -33.38 -19.72 -21.97
C ILE A 46 -31.88 -19.54 -22.27
N SER A 47 -31.58 -18.91 -23.39
CA SER A 47 -30.17 -18.60 -23.73
C SER A 47 -29.54 -17.65 -22.71
N ALA A 48 -30.25 -16.65 -22.24
CA ALA A 48 -29.77 -15.70 -21.25
C ALA A 48 -29.48 -16.35 -19.88
N PHE A 49 -30.28 -17.32 -19.42
CA PHE A 49 -30.14 -17.94 -18.10
C PHE A 49 -29.28 -19.20 -18.11
N TRP A 50 -29.41 -20.08 -19.13
CA TRP A 50 -28.72 -21.38 -19.19
C TRP A 50 -27.58 -21.43 -20.22
N GLY A 51 -27.48 -20.40 -21.07
CA GLY A 51 -26.41 -20.26 -22.05
C GLY A 51 -26.73 -20.83 -23.43
N LEU A 52 -25.73 -20.73 -24.33
CA LEU A 52 -25.86 -20.98 -25.77
C LEU A 52 -26.45 -22.35 -26.10
N TRP A 53 -25.99 -23.43 -25.46
CA TRP A 53 -26.44 -24.79 -25.78
C TRP A 53 -27.93 -25.05 -25.50
N PHE A 54 -28.42 -24.52 -24.38
CA PHE A 54 -29.86 -24.60 -24.07
C PHE A 54 -30.70 -23.66 -24.95
N GLY A 55 -30.16 -22.50 -25.31
CA GLY A 55 -30.77 -21.61 -26.30
C GLY A 55 -30.89 -22.26 -27.66
N LEU A 56 -29.84 -22.92 -28.16
CA LEU A 56 -29.90 -23.68 -29.42
C LEU A 56 -30.89 -24.83 -29.33
N GLY A 57 -30.92 -25.59 -28.24
CA GLY A 57 -31.88 -26.63 -28.00
C GLY A 57 -33.34 -26.09 -28.03
N SER A 58 -33.58 -24.94 -27.36
CA SER A 58 -34.86 -24.24 -27.40
C SER A 58 -35.23 -23.77 -28.82
N ALA A 59 -34.25 -23.30 -29.60
CA ALA A 59 -34.46 -22.90 -31.00
C ALA A 59 -34.93 -24.06 -31.88
N VAL A 60 -34.25 -25.21 -31.77
CA VAL A 60 -34.60 -26.42 -32.49
C VAL A 60 -36.00 -26.92 -32.08
N CYS A 61 -36.26 -27.03 -30.76
CA CYS A 61 -37.56 -27.44 -30.23
C CYS A 61 -38.68 -26.47 -30.64
N GLY A 62 -38.41 -25.18 -30.58
CA GLY A 62 -39.33 -24.13 -31.02
C GLY A 62 -39.65 -24.22 -32.52
N THR A 63 -38.65 -24.44 -33.36
CA THR A 63 -38.78 -24.65 -34.81
C THR A 63 -39.67 -25.88 -35.11
N LEU A 64 -39.42 -27.00 -34.43
CA LEU A 64 -40.22 -28.23 -34.58
C LEU A 64 -41.64 -28.03 -34.08
N ALA A 65 -41.82 -27.39 -32.94
CA ALA A 65 -43.16 -27.08 -32.41
C ALA A 65 -43.92 -26.13 -33.33
N PHE A 66 -43.27 -25.09 -33.84
CA PHE A 66 -43.86 -24.16 -34.78
C PHE A 66 -44.32 -24.85 -36.08
N ASN A 67 -43.46 -25.71 -36.64
CA ASN A 67 -43.78 -26.52 -37.84
C ASN A 67 -45.00 -27.43 -37.55
N PHE A 68 -45.00 -28.18 -36.46
CA PHE A 68 -46.01 -29.19 -36.15
C PHE A 68 -47.38 -28.61 -35.84
N PHE A 69 -47.46 -27.48 -35.10
CA PHE A 69 -48.69 -26.92 -34.60
C PHE A 69 -49.28 -25.76 -35.44
N HIS A 70 -48.43 -25.02 -36.19
CA HIS A 70 -48.85 -23.78 -36.84
C HIS A 70 -48.70 -23.79 -38.37
N ILE A 71 -47.92 -24.70 -38.96
CA ILE A 71 -47.76 -24.81 -40.41
C ILE A 71 -48.65 -25.89 -40.94
N GLU A 72 -49.40 -25.61 -42.02
CA GLU A 72 -50.25 -26.60 -42.72
C GLU A 72 -49.40 -27.53 -43.59
N PRO A 73 -49.71 -28.84 -43.63
CA PRO A 73 -50.74 -29.59 -42.90
C PRO A 73 -50.32 -29.83 -41.42
N THR A 74 -51.12 -29.34 -40.49
CA THR A 74 -50.84 -29.45 -39.04
C THR A 74 -50.82 -30.90 -38.57
N GLY A 75 -49.92 -31.18 -37.57
CA GLY A 75 -49.74 -32.54 -37.02
C GLY A 75 -48.79 -33.42 -37.82
N ARG A 76 -48.08 -32.85 -38.79
CA ARG A 76 -47.03 -33.55 -39.55
C ARG A 76 -45.75 -32.69 -39.63
N LEU A 77 -44.60 -33.28 -39.56
CA LEU A 77 -43.32 -32.60 -39.75
C LEU A 77 -42.92 -32.53 -41.24
N THR A 78 -43.89 -32.24 -42.14
CA THR A 78 -43.67 -32.10 -43.57
C THR A 78 -43.89 -30.66 -43.98
N VAL A 79 -42.95 -30.11 -44.72
CA VAL A 79 -43.05 -28.78 -45.32
C VAL A 79 -43.43 -28.96 -46.80
N THR A 80 -44.67 -28.68 -47.13
CA THR A 80 -45.18 -28.87 -48.51
C THR A 80 -44.92 -27.61 -49.35
N ASP A 81 -44.99 -26.45 -48.75
CA ASP A 81 -44.81 -25.16 -49.44
C ASP A 81 -43.44 -24.59 -49.29
N PRO A 82 -42.79 -24.12 -50.36
CA PRO A 82 -41.45 -23.49 -50.30
C PRO A 82 -41.41 -22.26 -49.39
N GLU A 83 -42.51 -21.52 -49.28
CA GLU A 83 -42.58 -20.32 -48.39
C GLU A 83 -42.39 -20.69 -46.92
N ASN A 84 -42.95 -21.83 -46.50
CA ASN A 84 -42.80 -22.34 -45.14
C ASN A 84 -41.39 -22.79 -44.82
N LEU A 85 -40.67 -23.33 -45.82
CA LEU A 85 -39.25 -23.70 -45.69
C LEU A 85 -38.38 -22.45 -45.45
N VAL A 86 -38.67 -21.37 -46.20
CA VAL A 86 -37.97 -20.10 -46.02
C VAL A 86 -38.26 -19.53 -44.61
N ALA A 87 -39.51 -19.53 -44.15
CA ALA A 87 -39.90 -19.06 -42.82
C ALA A 87 -39.18 -19.84 -41.71
N LEU A 88 -39.12 -21.17 -41.81
CA LEU A 88 -38.38 -22.01 -40.83
C LEU A 88 -36.90 -21.73 -40.84
N THR A 89 -36.32 -21.56 -42.03
CA THR A 89 -34.86 -21.25 -42.15
C THR A 89 -34.55 -19.87 -41.51
N VAL A 90 -35.35 -18.85 -41.83
CA VAL A 90 -35.17 -17.51 -41.25
C VAL A 90 -35.36 -17.55 -39.74
N PHE A 91 -36.36 -18.28 -39.24
CA PHE A 91 -36.58 -18.45 -37.80
C PHE A 91 -35.40 -19.12 -37.11
N LEU A 92 -34.87 -20.17 -37.67
CA LEU A 92 -33.70 -20.88 -37.13
C LEU A 92 -32.46 -19.97 -37.10
N ILE A 93 -32.21 -19.25 -38.18
CA ILE A 93 -31.09 -18.30 -38.25
C ILE A 93 -31.27 -17.20 -37.20
N ALA A 94 -32.48 -16.60 -37.08
CA ALA A 94 -32.78 -15.58 -36.08
C ALA A 94 -32.58 -16.10 -34.66
N SER A 95 -33.00 -17.34 -34.38
CA SER A 95 -32.85 -17.99 -33.09
C SER A 95 -31.37 -18.21 -32.72
N ILE A 96 -30.56 -18.66 -33.68
CA ILE A 96 -29.09 -18.84 -33.50
C ILE A 96 -28.42 -17.49 -33.22
N LEU A 97 -28.73 -16.47 -34.03
CA LEU A 97 -28.17 -15.11 -33.83
C LEU A 97 -28.54 -14.54 -32.44
N THR A 98 -29.83 -14.69 -32.08
CA THR A 98 -30.35 -14.22 -30.77
C THR A 98 -29.62 -14.93 -29.61
N SER A 99 -29.46 -16.26 -29.68
CA SER A 99 -28.77 -17.03 -28.66
C SER A 99 -27.28 -16.65 -28.55
N THR A 100 -26.61 -16.45 -29.69
CA THR A 100 -25.19 -16.05 -29.74
C THR A 100 -25.01 -14.63 -29.18
N LEU A 101 -25.90 -13.71 -29.56
CA LEU A 101 -25.86 -12.33 -29.04
C LEU A 101 -26.10 -12.27 -27.53
N ALA A 102 -27.07 -13.03 -27.03
CA ALA A 102 -27.39 -13.11 -25.60
C ALA A 102 -26.17 -13.62 -24.78
N GLU A 103 -25.46 -14.68 -25.27
CA GLU A 103 -24.25 -15.19 -24.61
C GLU A 103 -23.11 -14.17 -24.68
N MET A 104 -22.93 -13.48 -25.81
CA MET A 104 -21.92 -12.45 -25.97
C MET A 104 -22.15 -11.28 -24.98
N LEU A 105 -23.36 -10.78 -24.89
CA LEU A 105 -23.70 -9.71 -23.95
C LEU A 105 -23.50 -10.14 -22.50
N ARG A 106 -23.90 -11.37 -22.17
CA ARG A 106 -23.68 -11.94 -20.84
C ARG A 106 -22.20 -12.05 -20.49
N SER A 107 -21.38 -12.57 -21.40
CA SER A 107 -19.94 -12.69 -21.16
C SER A 107 -19.26 -11.34 -20.97
N GLN A 108 -19.65 -10.34 -21.76
CA GLN A 108 -19.17 -8.97 -21.60
C GLN A 108 -19.58 -8.36 -20.23
N ALA A 109 -20.82 -8.60 -19.78
CA ALA A 109 -21.28 -8.11 -18.48
C ALA A 109 -20.46 -8.73 -17.33
N VAL A 110 -20.24 -10.05 -17.36
CA VAL A 110 -19.45 -10.76 -16.35
C VAL A 110 -18.01 -10.25 -16.35
N GLU A 111 -17.39 -10.08 -17.52
CA GLU A 111 -16.04 -9.56 -17.63
C GLU A 111 -15.94 -8.10 -17.13
N ALA A 112 -16.92 -7.28 -17.43
CA ALA A 112 -16.98 -5.90 -16.93
C ALA A 112 -17.07 -5.85 -15.40
N ASP A 113 -17.89 -6.71 -14.78
CA ASP A 113 -18.00 -6.79 -13.32
C ASP A 113 -16.70 -7.29 -12.67
N GLN A 114 -16.02 -8.25 -13.27
CA GLN A 114 -14.71 -8.71 -12.79
C GLN A 114 -13.65 -7.60 -12.88
N ARG A 115 -13.60 -6.85 -13.98
CA ARG A 115 -12.68 -5.71 -14.13
C ARG A 115 -12.98 -4.58 -13.14
N ARG A 116 -14.27 -4.32 -12.85
CA ARG A 116 -14.66 -3.36 -11.81
C ARG A 116 -14.19 -3.80 -10.44
N LEU A 117 -14.37 -5.06 -10.09
CA LEU A 117 -13.92 -5.61 -8.81
C LEU A 117 -12.39 -5.50 -8.67
N GLU A 118 -11.64 -5.90 -9.70
CA GLU A 118 -10.18 -5.76 -9.73
C GLU A 118 -9.73 -4.31 -9.54
N ALA A 119 -10.35 -3.37 -10.27
CA ALA A 119 -10.04 -1.96 -10.17
C ALA A 119 -10.35 -1.39 -8.78
N ASN A 120 -11.49 -1.77 -8.17
CA ASN A 120 -11.86 -1.32 -6.84
C ASN A 120 -10.88 -1.84 -5.78
N ILE A 121 -10.57 -3.14 -5.79
CA ILE A 121 -9.60 -3.73 -4.85
C ILE A 121 -8.24 -3.05 -5.00
N THR A 122 -7.76 -2.87 -6.24
CA THR A 122 -6.46 -2.23 -6.49
C THR A 122 -6.45 -0.76 -6.02
N ALA A 123 -7.54 -0.02 -6.26
CA ALA A 123 -7.67 1.36 -5.81
C ALA A 123 -7.72 1.48 -4.27
N ASP A 124 -8.44 0.58 -3.60
CA ASP A 124 -8.50 0.56 -2.14
C ASP A 124 -7.15 0.16 -1.53
N MET A 125 -6.46 -0.82 -2.12
CA MET A 125 -5.08 -1.15 -1.72
C MET A 125 -4.14 0.03 -1.93
N ALA A 126 -4.21 0.72 -3.07
CA ALA A 126 -3.40 1.90 -3.33
C ALA A 126 -3.68 3.01 -2.30
N ARG A 127 -4.95 3.27 -1.98
CA ARG A 127 -5.33 4.28 -0.99
C ARG A 127 -4.78 3.96 0.40
N ILE A 128 -4.86 2.70 0.84
CA ILE A 128 -4.41 2.27 2.16
C ILE A 128 -2.88 2.24 2.21
N LEU A 129 -2.23 1.57 1.25
CA LEU A 129 -0.78 1.35 1.27
C LEU A 129 0.04 2.62 0.94
N LEU A 130 -0.54 3.58 0.21
CA LEU A 130 0.11 4.85 -0.14
C LEU A 130 -0.37 6.04 0.71
N GLY A 131 -1.24 5.83 1.69
CA GLY A 131 -1.90 6.85 2.51
C GLY A 131 -1.02 7.59 3.52
N GLY A 132 0.31 7.53 3.42
CA GLY A 132 1.25 8.32 4.24
C GLY A 132 1.82 7.61 5.47
N GLN A 133 1.31 6.45 5.85
CA GLN A 133 1.87 5.56 6.87
C GLN A 133 2.95 4.65 6.25
N SER A 134 3.82 4.07 7.11
CA SER A 134 4.76 3.04 6.64
C SER A 134 4.00 1.81 6.12
N LEU A 135 4.62 1.06 5.20
CA LEU A 135 4.02 -0.17 4.68
C LEU A 135 3.65 -1.13 5.81
N ALA A 136 4.51 -1.28 6.81
CA ALA A 136 4.27 -2.17 7.95
C ALA A 136 3.01 -1.79 8.75
N GLU A 137 2.76 -0.49 8.94
CA GLU A 137 1.57 0.02 9.63
C GLU A 137 0.29 -0.10 8.79
N ALA A 138 0.41 0.00 7.45
CA ALA A 138 -0.71 -0.06 6.54
C ALA A 138 -1.16 -1.51 6.23
N LEU A 139 -0.27 -2.50 6.33
CA LEU A 139 -0.56 -3.91 5.99
C LEU A 139 -1.76 -4.52 6.72
N PRO A 140 -1.98 -4.31 8.04
CA PRO A 140 -3.15 -4.86 8.72
C PRO A 140 -4.48 -4.32 8.18
N ALA A 141 -4.55 -3.02 7.91
CA ALA A 141 -5.74 -2.39 7.33
C ALA A 141 -5.97 -2.86 5.89
N ALA A 142 -4.91 -2.97 5.08
CA ALA A 142 -4.97 -3.51 3.73
C ALA A 142 -5.45 -4.96 3.73
N SER A 143 -4.95 -5.80 4.65
CA SER A 143 -5.36 -7.19 4.80
C SER A 143 -6.84 -7.33 5.19
N SER A 144 -7.32 -6.51 6.12
CA SER A 144 -8.73 -6.49 6.52
C SER A 144 -9.64 -6.13 5.35
N LYS A 145 -9.29 -5.06 4.62
CA LYS A 145 -10.06 -4.62 3.45
C LYS A 145 -10.02 -5.65 2.33
N PHE A 146 -8.88 -6.25 2.04
CA PHE A 146 -8.73 -7.32 1.06
C PHE A 146 -9.59 -8.55 1.39
N SER A 147 -9.63 -8.93 2.67
CA SER A 147 -10.48 -10.01 3.17
C SER A 147 -11.97 -9.72 2.96
N GLU A 148 -12.40 -8.48 3.24
CA GLU A 148 -13.76 -8.02 3.07
C GLU A 148 -14.18 -8.03 1.59
N ASP A 149 -13.37 -7.45 0.71
CA ASP A 149 -13.65 -7.30 -0.72
C ASP A 149 -13.74 -8.66 -1.45
N LEU A 150 -12.95 -9.65 -1.01
CA LEU A 150 -13.04 -11.02 -1.52
C LEU A 150 -14.12 -11.87 -0.85
N GLY A 151 -14.70 -11.42 0.26
CA GLY A 151 -15.61 -12.20 1.08
C GLY A 151 -14.95 -13.43 1.74
N LEU A 152 -13.63 -13.42 1.93
CA LEU A 152 -12.83 -14.51 2.45
C LEU A 152 -12.25 -14.16 3.81
N LYS A 153 -12.85 -14.63 4.90
CA LYS A 153 -12.52 -14.25 6.29
C LYS A 153 -11.05 -14.39 6.73
N ARG A 154 -10.19 -15.05 5.97
CA ARG A 154 -8.79 -15.30 6.35
C ARG A 154 -7.81 -14.94 5.23
N ALA A 155 -8.26 -14.23 4.19
CA ALA A 155 -7.37 -13.70 3.17
C ALA A 155 -6.59 -12.52 3.75
N ARG A 156 -5.25 -12.49 3.57
CA ARG A 156 -4.40 -11.40 4.08
C ARG A 156 -3.20 -11.16 3.17
N ILE A 157 -2.62 -9.98 3.32
CA ILE A 157 -1.34 -9.63 2.73
C ILE A 157 -0.32 -9.64 3.88
N SER A 158 0.70 -10.48 3.80
CA SER A 158 1.73 -10.66 4.84
C SER A 158 3.12 -10.52 4.26
N ALA A 159 4.13 -10.27 5.12
CA ALA A 159 5.52 -10.39 4.70
C ALA A 159 5.88 -11.88 4.53
N ALA A 160 6.64 -12.22 3.47
CA ALA A 160 7.06 -13.60 3.19
C ALA A 160 7.96 -14.23 4.27
N ALA A 161 8.45 -13.40 5.19
CA ALA A 161 9.32 -13.81 6.29
C ALA A 161 8.60 -14.56 7.43
N ASP A 162 7.28 -14.75 7.36
CA ASP A 162 6.59 -15.64 8.32
C ASP A 162 6.82 -17.09 7.85
N PRO A 163 7.74 -17.86 8.49
CA PRO A 163 8.33 -19.06 7.90
C PRO A 163 7.39 -20.28 7.90
N THR A 164 6.17 -20.13 8.33
CA THR A 164 5.18 -21.21 8.35
C THR A 164 3.85 -20.75 7.79
N PRO A 165 3.62 -20.88 6.46
CA PRO A 165 2.26 -20.78 5.96
C PRO A 165 1.44 -21.82 6.72
N ALA A 166 0.35 -21.39 7.36
CA ALA A 166 -0.56 -22.32 8.01
C ALA A 166 -0.93 -23.42 6.99
N PRO A 167 -0.93 -24.71 7.37
CA PRO A 167 -1.09 -25.81 6.42
C PRO A 167 -2.39 -25.77 5.61
N ASP A 168 -3.34 -24.94 6.02
CA ASP A 168 -4.63 -24.69 5.38
C ASP A 168 -4.67 -23.44 4.48
N MET A 169 -3.51 -22.79 4.25
CA MET A 169 -3.40 -21.59 3.43
C MET A 169 -2.67 -21.86 2.10
N VAL A 170 -3.02 -21.07 1.09
CA VAL A 170 -2.32 -20.98 -0.20
C VAL A 170 -1.63 -19.64 -0.26
N THR A 171 -0.34 -19.64 -0.56
CA THR A 171 0.48 -18.44 -0.70
C THR A 171 0.63 -18.08 -2.18
N ILE A 172 0.42 -16.81 -2.49
CA ILE A 172 0.57 -16.24 -3.84
C ILE A 172 1.57 -15.08 -3.74
N GLY A 173 2.69 -15.19 -4.47
CA GLY A 173 3.67 -14.12 -4.56
C GLY A 173 3.12 -12.92 -5.31
N LEU A 174 3.52 -11.72 -4.90
CA LEU A 174 3.11 -10.46 -5.52
C LEU A 174 4.00 -10.03 -6.69
N GLY A 175 5.10 -10.74 -6.94
CA GLY A 175 6.02 -10.49 -8.04
C GLY A 175 7.49 -10.50 -7.62
N ASP A 176 8.40 -10.38 -8.60
CA ASP A 176 9.83 -10.43 -8.36
C ASP A 176 10.31 -9.22 -7.53
N GLY A 177 11.11 -9.52 -6.50
CA GLY A 177 11.68 -8.50 -5.60
C GLY A 177 10.70 -7.90 -4.61
N ILE A 178 9.53 -8.52 -4.41
CA ILE A 178 8.54 -8.16 -3.40
C ILE A 178 8.51 -9.26 -2.35
N GLU A 179 8.80 -8.90 -1.10
CA GLU A 179 8.79 -9.84 0.03
C GLU A 179 7.38 -10.13 0.56
N GLN A 180 6.40 -9.32 0.17
CA GLN A 180 5.02 -9.51 0.59
C GLN A 180 4.34 -10.57 -0.27
N VAL A 181 3.41 -11.28 0.34
CA VAL A 181 2.63 -12.35 -0.29
C VAL A 181 1.16 -12.22 0.07
N ILE A 182 0.30 -12.73 -0.80
CA ILE A 182 -1.12 -12.91 -0.49
C ILE A 182 -1.31 -14.32 0.04
N GLU A 183 -1.93 -14.44 1.19
CA GLU A 183 -2.35 -15.71 1.76
C GLU A 183 -3.86 -15.85 1.69
N MET A 184 -4.32 -17.00 1.19
CA MET A 184 -5.73 -17.33 1.03
C MET A 184 -6.04 -18.70 1.60
N PRO A 185 -7.25 -18.92 2.18
CA PRO A 185 -7.66 -20.24 2.65
C PRO A 185 -7.66 -21.26 1.50
N ARG A 186 -7.13 -22.47 1.71
CA ARG A 186 -7.22 -23.58 0.75
C ARG A 186 -8.65 -23.97 0.40
N ALA A 187 -9.58 -23.69 1.30
CA ALA A 187 -11.02 -23.88 1.10
C ALA A 187 -11.62 -22.86 0.11
N ALA A 188 -10.86 -21.84 -0.33
CA ALA A 188 -11.31 -20.91 -1.35
C ALA A 188 -11.52 -21.65 -2.68
N ARG A 189 -12.50 -21.19 -3.47
CA ARG A 189 -12.77 -21.77 -4.79
C ARG A 189 -11.51 -21.67 -5.66
N LYS A 190 -11.14 -22.73 -6.35
CA LYS A 190 -9.98 -22.76 -7.24
C LYS A 190 -9.98 -21.59 -8.23
N GLN A 191 -11.14 -21.28 -8.79
CA GLN A 191 -11.32 -20.15 -9.73
C GLN A 191 -10.95 -18.81 -9.08
N THR A 192 -11.28 -18.58 -7.81
CA THR A 192 -10.93 -17.36 -7.06
C THR A 192 -9.43 -17.29 -6.82
N VAL A 193 -8.79 -18.41 -6.50
CA VAL A 193 -7.33 -18.47 -6.29
C VAL A 193 -6.58 -18.19 -7.59
N ASP A 194 -7.00 -18.82 -8.70
CA ASP A 194 -6.39 -18.64 -10.02
C ASP A 194 -6.58 -17.18 -10.50
N TRP A 195 -7.77 -16.62 -10.35
CA TRP A 195 -8.04 -15.21 -10.67
C TRP A 195 -7.20 -14.24 -9.82
N THR A 196 -7.09 -14.50 -8.50
CA THR A 196 -6.23 -13.69 -7.62
C THR A 196 -4.78 -13.75 -8.07
N ARG A 197 -4.29 -14.93 -8.44
CA ARG A 197 -2.90 -15.12 -8.90
C ARG A 197 -2.62 -14.40 -10.22
N GLU A 198 -3.55 -14.51 -11.19
CA GLU A 198 -3.31 -14.01 -12.54
C GLU A 198 -3.61 -12.52 -12.70
N ARG A 199 -4.57 -11.99 -11.93
CA ARG A 199 -5.07 -10.63 -12.10
C ARG A 199 -4.72 -9.72 -10.92
N LEU A 200 -5.07 -10.11 -9.69
CA LEU A 200 -4.90 -9.25 -8.51
C LEU A 200 -3.45 -9.17 -8.04
N ALA A 201 -2.74 -10.30 -8.01
CA ALA A 201 -1.38 -10.31 -7.47
C ALA A 201 -0.42 -9.38 -8.22
N PRO A 202 -0.41 -9.30 -9.57
CA PRO A 202 0.41 -8.33 -10.28
C PRO A 202 0.01 -6.87 -9.99
N SER A 203 -1.29 -6.58 -9.94
CA SER A 203 -1.81 -5.23 -9.70
C SER A 203 -1.47 -4.75 -8.28
N ILE A 204 -1.72 -5.59 -7.26
CA ILE A 204 -1.38 -5.29 -5.87
C ILE A 204 0.14 -5.22 -5.69
N GLY A 205 0.89 -6.11 -6.33
CA GLY A 205 2.35 -6.11 -6.33
C GLY A 205 2.94 -4.80 -6.83
N ALA A 206 2.38 -4.23 -7.89
CA ALA A 206 2.80 -2.92 -8.38
C ALA A 206 2.60 -1.83 -7.31
N VAL A 207 1.46 -1.83 -6.60
CA VAL A 207 1.18 -0.88 -5.51
C VAL A 207 2.13 -1.08 -4.33
N VAL A 208 2.35 -2.33 -3.91
CA VAL A 208 3.29 -2.67 -2.81
C VAL A 208 4.70 -2.24 -3.15
N LYS A 209 5.15 -2.46 -4.40
CA LYS A 209 6.48 -2.03 -4.86
C LYS A 209 6.66 -0.52 -4.75
N VAL A 210 5.64 0.26 -5.11
CA VAL A 210 5.66 1.72 -4.97
C VAL A 210 5.73 2.11 -3.48
N ALA A 211 4.96 1.45 -2.61
CA ALA A 211 4.98 1.70 -1.17
C ALA A 211 6.34 1.41 -0.55
N VAL A 212 6.95 0.25 -0.86
CA VAL A 212 8.31 -0.14 -0.42
C VAL A 212 9.35 0.88 -0.89
N THR A 213 9.26 1.30 -2.16
CA THR A 213 10.20 2.27 -2.73
C THR A 213 10.07 3.63 -2.04
N ARG A 214 8.85 4.08 -1.78
CA ARG A 214 8.55 5.32 -1.04
C ARG A 214 9.16 5.28 0.36
N ASP A 215 8.92 4.21 1.12
CA ASP A 215 9.41 4.06 2.49
C ASP A 215 10.95 4.11 2.52
N ARG A 216 11.61 3.39 1.60
CA ARG A 216 13.07 3.41 1.46
C ARG A 216 13.62 4.81 1.13
N LEU A 217 12.97 5.53 0.21
CA LEU A 217 13.39 6.89 -0.14
C LEU A 217 13.18 7.86 1.03
N GLN A 218 12.12 7.69 1.80
CA GLN A 218 11.85 8.49 2.99
C GLN A 218 12.91 8.26 4.07
N GLU A 219 13.29 7.01 4.32
CA GLU A 219 14.36 6.65 5.25
C GLU A 219 15.71 7.27 4.82
N GLN A 220 16.07 7.14 3.56
CA GLN A 220 17.28 7.77 3.00
C GLN A 220 17.26 9.31 3.12
N ALA A 221 16.10 9.93 2.92
CA ALA A 221 15.94 11.38 3.06
C ALA A 221 16.12 11.84 4.52
N ILE A 222 15.61 11.06 5.48
CA ILE A 222 15.78 11.32 6.92
C ILE A 222 17.26 11.22 7.30
N GLU A 223 17.94 10.15 6.87
CA GLU A 223 19.35 9.92 7.12
C GLU A 223 20.23 11.03 6.51
N ALA A 224 20.02 11.36 5.24
CA ALA A 224 20.70 12.46 4.57
C ALA A 224 20.46 13.82 5.25
N GLY A 225 19.23 14.05 5.74
CA GLY A 225 18.91 15.24 6.52
C GLY A 225 19.61 15.30 7.88
N ALA A 226 19.79 14.18 8.55
CA ALA A 226 20.55 14.08 9.79
C ALA A 226 22.04 14.37 9.58
N LEU A 227 22.65 13.75 8.56
CA LEU A 227 24.05 14.00 8.18
C LEU A 227 24.28 15.48 7.83
N ARG A 228 23.41 16.08 7.03
CA ARG A 228 23.50 17.49 6.64
C ARG A 228 23.43 18.43 7.85
N ARG A 229 22.55 18.14 8.81
CA ARG A 229 22.47 18.91 10.08
C ARG A 229 23.75 18.79 10.90
N SER A 230 24.33 17.58 10.99
CA SER A 230 25.60 17.35 11.65
C SER A 230 26.74 18.17 11.02
N ASP A 231 26.85 18.19 9.69
CA ASP A 231 27.86 18.95 8.97
C ASP A 231 27.73 20.47 9.15
N VAL A 232 26.49 20.98 9.10
CA VAL A 232 26.23 22.41 9.37
C VAL A 232 26.62 22.77 10.80
N MET A 233 26.29 21.93 11.78
CA MET A 233 26.64 22.15 13.18
C MET A 233 28.15 22.11 13.40
N LYS A 234 28.87 21.13 12.81
CA LYS A 234 30.35 21.07 12.85
C LYS A 234 30.99 22.32 12.27
N THR A 235 30.51 22.78 11.13
CA THR A 235 31.00 24.01 10.47
C THR A 235 30.77 25.25 11.33
N ALA A 236 29.60 25.36 11.95
CA ALA A 236 29.27 26.47 12.85
C ALA A 236 30.14 26.46 14.07
N LEU A 237 30.36 25.29 14.69
CA LEU A 237 31.29 25.13 15.85
C LEU A 237 32.70 25.55 15.51
N ILE A 238 33.26 25.07 14.39
CA ILE A 238 34.64 25.43 13.96
C ILE A 238 34.77 26.95 13.79
N ARG A 239 33.73 27.60 13.19
CA ARG A 239 33.71 29.04 12.99
C ARG A 239 33.69 29.81 14.32
N SER A 240 32.82 29.38 15.27
CA SER A 240 32.72 29.96 16.61
C SER A 240 34.04 29.83 17.37
N VAL A 241 34.57 28.59 17.42
CA VAL A 241 35.86 28.32 18.08
C VAL A 241 36.99 29.17 17.48
N SER A 242 37.07 29.28 16.15
CA SER A 242 38.10 30.10 15.47
C SER A 242 38.00 31.58 15.84
N HIS A 243 36.75 32.10 16.00
CA HIS A 243 36.53 33.46 16.46
C HIS A 243 36.95 33.65 17.91
N ASP A 244 36.59 32.72 18.80
CA ASP A 244 36.85 32.81 20.25
C ASP A 244 38.31 32.57 20.60
N LEU A 245 39.06 31.86 19.75
CA LEU A 245 40.52 31.73 19.86
C LEU A 245 41.26 32.98 19.34
N ARG A 246 40.76 33.65 18.31
CA ARG A 246 41.41 34.82 17.69
C ARG A 246 41.51 36.01 18.63
N SER A 247 40.48 36.26 19.44
CA SER A 247 40.43 37.40 20.35
C SER A 247 41.53 37.38 21.42
N PRO A 248 41.68 36.30 22.24
CA PRO A 248 42.74 36.20 23.24
C PRO A 248 44.13 36.16 22.60
N LEU A 249 44.29 35.52 21.44
CA LEU A 249 45.54 35.51 20.73
C LEU A 249 45.98 36.91 20.26
N ALA A 250 45.05 37.72 19.75
CA ALA A 250 45.31 39.10 19.38
C ALA A 250 45.72 39.96 20.62
N ALA A 251 45.06 39.73 21.77
CA ALA A 251 45.41 40.41 23.01
C ALA A 251 46.83 40.04 23.50
N ILE A 252 47.20 38.74 23.43
CA ILE A 252 48.54 38.26 23.77
C ILE A 252 49.59 38.93 22.87
N ILE A 253 49.36 38.96 21.55
CA ILE A 253 50.25 39.58 20.59
C ILE A 253 50.40 41.07 20.89
N ALA A 254 49.32 41.81 21.05
CA ALA A 254 49.33 43.24 21.35
C ALA A 254 50.06 43.57 22.64
N SER A 255 49.80 42.80 23.72
CA SER A 255 50.50 42.99 25.00
C SER A 255 52.02 42.65 24.86
N GLY A 256 52.38 41.60 24.13
CA GLY A 256 53.75 41.23 23.86
C GLY A 256 54.52 42.25 23.01
N GLU A 257 53.89 42.84 22.00
CA GLU A 257 54.44 43.93 21.22
C GLU A 257 54.64 45.18 22.05
N ALA A 258 53.68 45.57 22.87
CA ALA A 258 53.72 46.70 23.77
C ALA A 258 54.83 46.57 24.83
N MET A 259 55.16 45.37 25.31
CA MET A 259 56.27 45.13 26.23
C MET A 259 57.66 45.43 25.62
N ASN A 260 57.79 45.39 24.31
CA ASN A 260 59.04 45.64 23.59
C ASN A 260 59.27 47.13 23.21
N GLU A 261 58.26 47.98 23.47
CA GLU A 261 58.40 49.43 23.17
C GLU A 261 59.40 50.09 24.14
N ALA A 262 60.26 50.93 23.57
CA ALA A 262 61.29 51.65 24.34
C ALA A 262 60.60 52.78 25.20
N GLY A 263 60.97 52.82 26.49
CA GLY A 263 60.54 53.91 27.37
C GLY A 263 59.43 53.56 28.38
N ARG A 264 59.03 52.31 28.44
CA ARG A 264 58.05 51.80 29.45
C ARG A 264 58.80 51.49 30.78
N ASP A 265 58.05 51.76 31.88
CA ASP A 265 58.53 51.44 33.23
C ASP A 265 58.32 49.94 33.58
N ASP A 266 58.98 49.50 34.71
CA ASP A 266 58.87 48.11 35.13
C ASP A 266 57.46 47.70 35.60
N ALA A 267 56.63 48.65 36.03
CA ALA A 267 55.26 48.41 36.47
C ALA A 267 54.34 48.15 35.28
N GLU A 268 54.42 48.97 34.23
CA GLU A 268 53.70 48.77 32.95
C GLU A 268 54.07 47.44 32.29
N ARG A 269 55.34 47.02 32.29
CA ARG A 269 55.80 45.74 31.76
C ARG A 269 55.25 44.56 32.54
N ARG A 270 55.11 44.68 33.89
CA ARG A 270 54.48 43.63 34.71
C ARG A 270 52.97 43.49 34.40
N GLU A 271 52.25 44.60 34.31
CA GLU A 271 50.83 44.59 33.94
C GLU A 271 50.58 43.90 32.60
N MET A 272 51.42 44.19 31.59
CA MET A 272 51.32 43.56 30.28
C MET A 272 51.67 42.05 30.32
N SER A 273 52.68 41.67 31.14
CA SER A 273 53.02 40.26 31.35
C SER A 273 51.87 39.50 32.03
N ASP A 274 51.28 40.11 33.04
CA ASP A 274 50.12 39.50 33.73
C ASP A 274 48.92 39.35 32.80
N ALA A 275 48.68 40.31 31.89
CA ALA A 275 47.65 40.24 30.87
C ALA A 275 47.92 39.10 29.87
N VAL A 276 49.16 38.91 29.44
CA VAL A 276 49.57 37.78 28.55
C VAL A 276 49.33 36.44 29.21
N VAL A 277 49.70 36.30 30.51
CA VAL A 277 49.50 35.05 31.25
C VAL A 277 47.99 34.75 31.45
N ALA A 278 47.20 35.78 31.77
CA ALA A 278 45.76 35.63 31.93
C ALA A 278 45.07 35.17 30.65
N GLU A 279 45.37 35.79 29.50
CA GLU A 279 44.78 35.40 28.23
C GLU A 279 45.31 34.04 27.70
N ALA A 280 46.57 33.70 27.93
CA ALA A 280 47.11 32.38 27.63
C ALA A 280 46.41 31.27 28.46
N THR A 281 46.17 31.53 29.75
CA THR A 281 45.45 30.59 30.62
C THR A 281 43.98 30.43 30.20
N ARG A 282 43.35 31.51 29.75
CA ARG A 282 41.98 31.47 29.19
C ARG A 282 41.93 30.64 27.89
N LEU A 283 42.91 30.83 27.02
CA LEU A 283 43.06 30.08 25.76
C LEU A 283 43.24 28.59 26.02
N SER A 284 44.10 28.21 26.98
CA SER A 284 44.32 26.81 27.38
C SER A 284 43.01 26.15 27.80
N ARG A 285 42.20 26.82 28.65
CA ARG A 285 40.92 26.31 29.10
C ARG A 285 39.94 26.11 27.93
N LEU A 286 39.90 27.01 26.94
CA LEU A 286 39.06 26.85 25.74
C LEU A 286 39.51 25.65 24.91
N VAL A 287 40.78 25.39 24.77
CA VAL A 287 41.32 24.22 24.07
C VAL A 287 40.97 22.92 24.79
N ASP A 288 41.14 22.90 26.11
CA ASP A 288 40.83 21.73 26.95
C ASP A 288 39.33 21.39 26.85
N ASN A 289 38.44 22.37 26.94
CA ASN A 289 36.99 22.20 26.76
C ASN A 289 36.62 21.64 25.36
N LEU A 290 37.32 22.09 24.31
CA LEU A 290 37.14 21.60 22.96
C LEU A 290 37.57 20.15 22.79
N LEU A 291 38.71 19.76 23.39
CA LEU A 291 39.20 18.39 23.38
C LEU A 291 38.25 17.46 24.14
N ASP A 292 37.69 17.90 25.27
CA ASP A 292 36.74 17.14 26.05
C ASP A 292 35.40 16.95 25.26
N LEU A 293 34.93 17.99 24.59
CA LEU A 293 33.77 17.88 23.70
C LEU A 293 34.02 16.88 22.56
N SER A 294 35.21 16.93 21.96
CA SER A 294 35.61 16.00 20.88
C SER A 294 35.67 14.55 21.36
N ARG A 295 36.12 14.31 22.57
CA ARG A 295 36.16 12.97 23.19
C ARG A 295 34.76 12.46 23.49
N LEU A 296 33.83 13.33 23.95
CA LEU A 296 32.41 13.00 24.16
C LEU A 296 31.72 12.64 22.83
N GLU A 297 31.94 13.46 21.79
CA GLU A 297 31.32 13.21 20.46
C GLU A 297 31.83 11.92 19.80
N SER A 298 33.10 11.57 20.01
CA SER A 298 33.70 10.33 19.46
C SER A 298 33.31 9.06 20.22
N GLY A 299 32.56 9.19 21.33
CA GLY A 299 32.26 8.07 22.22
C GLY A 299 33.49 7.52 22.95
N ALA A 300 34.61 8.22 22.88
CA ALA A 300 35.89 7.83 23.54
C ALA A 300 35.95 8.27 25.02
N ALA A 301 34.95 9.04 25.48
CA ALA A 301 34.79 9.34 26.89
C ALA A 301 34.15 8.12 27.55
N ASP A 302 34.95 7.28 28.17
CA ASP A 302 34.45 6.22 29.06
C ASP A 302 34.25 6.88 30.45
N PRO A 303 32.99 7.25 30.82
CA PRO A 303 32.76 7.85 32.13
C PRO A 303 33.04 6.77 33.15
N ALA A 304 34.04 7.02 34.01
CA ALA A 304 34.25 6.21 35.20
C ALA A 304 32.96 6.32 36.04
N THR A 305 32.08 5.34 35.93
CA THR A 305 30.86 5.25 36.75
C THR A 305 31.27 4.67 38.11
N ASP A 306 31.62 5.56 39.02
CA ASP A 306 31.83 5.21 40.41
C ASP A 306 30.78 5.89 41.30
N TRP A 307 30.48 5.30 42.44
CA TRP A 307 29.58 5.91 43.39
C TRP A 307 30.28 7.08 44.03
N CYS A 308 29.73 8.28 43.89
CA CYS A 308 30.19 9.48 44.60
C CYS A 308 29.05 10.06 45.45
N SER A 309 29.43 10.60 46.59
CA SER A 309 28.49 11.32 47.43
C SER A 309 28.08 12.64 46.76
N VAL A 310 26.79 12.94 46.75
CA VAL A 310 26.28 14.22 46.24
C VAL A 310 26.92 15.39 46.98
N GLU A 311 27.18 15.22 48.29
CA GLU A 311 27.86 16.19 49.15
C GLU A 311 29.28 16.50 48.67
N GLU A 312 30.08 15.46 48.31
CA GLU A 312 31.45 15.64 47.78
C GLU A 312 31.45 16.41 46.44
N VAL A 313 30.46 16.13 45.55
CA VAL A 313 30.38 16.84 44.27
C VAL A 313 30.00 18.30 44.45
N ILE A 314 29.09 18.60 45.36
CA ILE A 314 28.62 19.96 45.64
C ILE A 314 29.72 20.77 46.34
N ASP A 315 30.43 20.17 47.32
CA ASP A 315 31.54 20.81 48.02
C ASP A 315 32.69 21.11 47.09
N SER A 316 33.08 20.14 46.23
CA SER A 316 34.13 20.35 45.22
C SER A 316 33.74 21.47 44.23
N ALA A 317 32.50 21.52 43.78
CA ALA A 317 32.03 22.56 42.86
C ALA A 317 31.97 23.95 43.58
N ALA A 318 31.60 23.97 44.84
CA ALA A 318 31.58 25.21 45.64
C ALA A 318 32.96 25.76 45.89
N ASP A 319 33.92 24.89 46.18
CA ASP A 319 35.32 25.29 46.39
C ASP A 319 35.96 25.79 45.08
N GLN A 320 35.71 25.13 43.95
CA GLN A 320 36.15 25.62 42.66
C GLN A 320 35.54 26.97 42.26
N ALA A 321 34.28 27.21 42.63
CA ALA A 321 33.59 28.51 42.41
C ALA A 321 34.19 29.61 43.28
N ARG A 322 34.56 29.32 44.57
CA ARG A 322 35.23 30.26 45.49
C ARG A 322 36.63 30.61 45.02
N GLU A 323 37.39 29.62 44.52
CA GLU A 323 38.70 29.87 43.95
C GLU A 323 38.65 30.75 42.70
N SER A 324 37.65 30.48 41.83
CA SER A 324 37.50 31.21 40.56
C SER A 324 37.03 32.66 40.76
N ASN A 325 36.28 32.93 41.83
CA ASN A 325 35.77 34.27 42.14
C ASN A 325 35.72 34.52 43.69
N PRO A 326 36.85 34.86 44.30
CA PRO A 326 36.98 35.04 45.78
C PRO A 326 36.03 36.08 46.39
N SER A 327 35.47 36.99 45.59
CA SER A 327 34.57 38.05 46.03
C SER A 327 33.09 37.67 45.90
N ALA A 328 32.76 36.54 45.33
CA ALA A 328 31.36 36.11 45.20
C ALA A 328 30.95 35.25 46.41
N PRO A 329 29.80 35.55 47.08
CA PRO A 329 29.33 34.69 48.16
C PRO A 329 28.75 33.40 47.56
N VAL A 330 29.39 32.26 47.80
CA VAL A 330 28.88 30.94 47.44
C VAL A 330 28.21 30.32 48.65
N ASN A 331 26.87 30.26 48.66
CA ASN A 331 26.08 29.62 49.70
C ASN A 331 25.66 28.22 49.22
N VAL A 332 25.99 27.19 49.96
CA VAL A 332 25.56 25.82 49.74
C VAL A 332 24.49 25.48 50.76
N SER A 333 23.34 24.97 50.32
CA SER A 333 22.28 24.44 51.16
C SER A 333 21.88 23.06 50.64
N MET A 334 22.00 22.06 51.50
CA MET A 334 21.61 20.67 51.18
C MET A 334 20.54 20.21 52.17
N GLU A 335 19.60 19.43 51.69
CA GLU A 335 18.61 18.74 52.51
C GLU A 335 19.26 17.48 53.13
N ALA A 336 19.10 17.31 54.44
CA ALA A 336 19.72 16.18 55.15
C ALA A 336 19.07 14.85 54.71
N GLY A 337 19.88 13.91 54.22
CA GLY A 337 19.46 12.55 53.87
C GLY A 337 19.38 12.26 52.36
N LEU A 338 20.05 13.05 51.54
CA LEU A 338 20.29 12.63 50.12
C LEU A 338 21.28 11.46 50.10
N PRO A 339 21.01 10.40 49.29
CA PRO A 339 21.85 9.23 49.17
C PRO A 339 23.22 9.54 48.53
#